data_409629030d839aa230eff51b2d4256a1
#
_entry.id   409629030d839aa230eff51b2d4256a1
#
_cell.length_a   1.000
_cell.length_b   1.000
_cell.length_c   1.000
_cell.angle_alpha   90.00
_cell.angle_beta   90.00
_cell.angle_gamma   90.00
#
_symmetry.space_group_name_H-M   'P 1'
#
loop_
_entity.id
_entity.type
_entity.pdbx_description
1 polymer ?
#
loop_
_entity_poly.entity_id
_entity_poly.type
_entity_poly.pdbx_seq_one_letter_code
_entity_poly.pdbx_strand_id
1 'polypeptide(L)'
;MRYAIRIRKDTNDTFLVTVPDLPDAITFGETLDEAKLQAVDAIETAMMARMSDREKIPEPKASGRYYVELRPAVAAKVALWNTMLQQGLGKAALARKLNWHMPQVDRALDVRHESTLSSLVDALAVTGNSLSISVLANKKRRINAKAA
;
A
#
# COMPACT_ATOMS: atom_id res chain seq x y z
N MET A 1 -3.54 2.80 -4.63
CA MET A 1 -3.45 1.32 -4.64
C MET A 1 -4.58 0.78 -3.79
N ARG A 2 -5.35 -0.18 -4.30
CA ARG A 2 -6.61 -0.61 -3.69
C ARG A 2 -6.67 -2.13 -3.65
N TYR A 3 -6.70 -2.71 -2.44
CA TYR A 3 -6.82 -4.16 -2.25
C TYR A 3 -8.25 -4.57 -1.94
N ALA A 4 -8.71 -5.67 -2.53
CA ALA A 4 -9.92 -6.34 -2.09
C ALA A 4 -9.68 -7.01 -0.75
N ILE A 5 -10.65 -6.91 0.16
CA ILE A 5 -10.64 -7.59 1.45
C ILE A 5 -11.87 -8.48 1.59
N ARG A 6 -11.71 -9.59 2.28
CA ARG A 6 -12.80 -10.45 2.70
C ARG A 6 -13.03 -10.26 4.18
N ILE A 7 -14.27 -9.98 4.55
CA ILE A 7 -14.67 -9.79 5.93
C ILE A 7 -15.68 -10.88 6.28
N ARG A 8 -15.41 -11.60 7.35
CA ARG A 8 -16.28 -12.64 7.88
C ARG A 8 -16.53 -12.38 9.37
N LYS A 9 -17.79 -12.43 9.80
CA LYS A 9 -18.11 -12.38 11.22
C LYS A 9 -17.62 -13.68 11.87
N ASP A 10 -16.89 -13.56 12.95
CA ASP A 10 -16.37 -14.68 13.72
C ASP A 10 -17.31 -15.04 14.88
N THR A 11 -17.06 -16.19 15.52
CA THR A 11 -17.88 -16.74 16.63
C THR A 11 -17.83 -15.88 17.89
N ASN A 12 -16.82 -15.03 18.06
CA ASN A 12 -16.66 -14.10 19.18
C ASN A 12 -17.21 -12.70 18.90
N ASP A 13 -18.09 -12.58 17.91
CA ASP A 13 -18.68 -11.32 17.44
C ASP A 13 -17.71 -10.30 16.79
N THR A 14 -16.46 -10.66 16.59
CA THR A 14 -15.52 -9.84 15.82
C THR A 14 -15.64 -10.07 14.31
N PHE A 15 -15.00 -9.20 13.53
CA PHE A 15 -14.92 -9.29 12.08
C PHE A 15 -13.50 -9.67 11.67
N LEU A 16 -13.32 -10.92 11.24
CA LEU A 16 -12.05 -11.39 10.67
C LEU A 16 -11.88 -10.83 9.27
N VAL A 17 -10.69 -10.28 8.99
CA VAL A 17 -10.31 -9.75 7.68
C VAL A 17 -9.15 -10.53 7.10
N THR A 18 -9.29 -10.90 5.84
CA THR A 18 -8.21 -11.49 5.02
C THR A 18 -8.08 -10.72 3.71
N VAL A 19 -6.88 -10.72 3.14
CA VAL A 19 -6.56 -10.02 1.90
C VAL A 19 -6.13 -11.05 0.85
N PRO A 20 -6.97 -11.34 -0.17
CA PRO A 20 -6.69 -12.43 -1.12
C PRO A 20 -5.35 -12.31 -1.84
N ASP A 21 -4.96 -11.09 -2.25
CA ASP A 21 -3.71 -10.84 -2.94
C ASP A 21 -2.49 -10.77 -2.01
N LEU A 22 -2.72 -10.72 -0.70
CA LEU A 22 -1.69 -10.60 0.32
C LEU A 22 -2.05 -11.51 1.52
N PRO A 23 -1.91 -12.84 1.39
CA PRO A 23 -2.40 -13.80 2.40
C PRO A 23 -1.84 -13.61 3.79
N ASP A 24 -0.66 -12.99 3.91
CA ASP A 24 0.00 -12.71 5.19
C ASP A 24 -0.70 -11.57 5.96
N ALA A 25 -1.53 -10.78 5.28
CA ALA A 25 -2.29 -9.69 5.87
C ALA A 25 -3.62 -10.22 6.43
N ILE A 26 -3.60 -10.62 7.70
CA ILE A 26 -4.76 -11.09 8.45
C ILE A 26 -4.95 -10.22 9.67
N THR A 27 -6.17 -9.79 9.93
CA THR A 27 -6.51 -8.97 11.09
C THR A 27 -7.98 -9.16 11.49
N PHE A 28 -8.39 -8.46 12.52
CA PHE A 28 -9.79 -8.42 12.97
C PHE A 28 -10.13 -7.04 13.53
N GLY A 29 -11.41 -6.78 13.72
CA GLY A 29 -11.93 -5.61 14.40
C GLY A 29 -13.26 -5.92 15.06
N GLU A 30 -13.61 -5.16 16.09
CA GLU A 30 -14.89 -5.31 16.80
C GLU A 30 -16.07 -4.77 15.97
N THR A 31 -15.79 -3.82 15.10
CA THR A 31 -16.76 -3.27 14.16
C THR A 31 -16.27 -3.41 12.73
N LEU A 32 -17.20 -3.30 11.76
CA LEU A 32 -16.85 -3.35 10.35
C LEU A 32 -15.89 -2.24 9.92
N ASP A 33 -16.06 -1.03 10.49
CA ASP A 33 -15.21 0.12 10.16
C ASP A 33 -13.82 -0.02 10.78
N GLU A 34 -13.76 -0.49 12.02
CA GLU A 34 -12.50 -0.82 12.67
C GLU A 34 -11.74 -1.93 11.92
N ALA A 35 -12.43 -3.00 11.53
CA ALA A 35 -11.85 -4.09 10.75
C ALA A 35 -11.21 -3.59 9.44
N LYS A 36 -11.85 -2.63 8.76
CA LYS A 36 -11.27 -2.00 7.55
C LYS A 36 -10.05 -1.14 7.87
N LEU A 37 -10.04 -0.40 8.98
CA LEU A 37 -8.86 0.37 9.42
C LEU A 37 -7.69 -0.55 9.76
N GLN A 38 -7.96 -1.61 10.53
CA GLN A 38 -6.95 -2.62 10.86
C GLN A 38 -6.41 -3.33 9.62
N ALA A 39 -7.21 -3.49 8.57
CA ALA A 39 -6.78 -4.07 7.32
C ALA A 39 -5.70 -3.23 6.61
N VAL A 40 -5.76 -1.91 6.69
CA VAL A 40 -4.72 -1.02 6.14
C VAL A 40 -3.39 -1.29 6.84
N ASP A 41 -3.38 -1.31 8.18
CA ASP A 41 -2.17 -1.57 8.96
C ASP A 41 -1.61 -2.98 8.72
N ALA A 42 -2.48 -3.99 8.64
CA ALA A 42 -2.08 -5.37 8.33
C ALA A 42 -1.43 -5.49 6.93
N ILE A 43 -1.98 -4.80 5.93
CA ILE A 43 -1.43 -4.77 4.58
C ILE A 43 -0.05 -4.08 4.58
N GLU A 44 0.07 -2.92 5.20
CA GLU A 44 1.36 -2.21 5.29
C GLU A 44 2.41 -3.04 6.05
N THR A 45 2.00 -3.76 7.11
CA THR A 45 2.86 -4.67 7.86
C THR A 45 3.35 -5.82 6.98
N ALA A 46 2.46 -6.48 6.25
CA ALA A 46 2.80 -7.57 5.36
C ALA A 46 3.73 -7.11 4.21
N MET A 47 3.51 -5.89 3.68
CA MET A 47 4.41 -5.31 2.69
C MET A 47 5.83 -5.11 3.25
N MET A 48 5.96 -4.57 4.46
CA MET A 48 7.25 -4.36 5.10
C MET A 48 7.98 -5.70 5.38
N ALA A 49 7.25 -6.73 5.81
CA ALA A 49 7.80 -8.07 5.99
C ALA A 49 8.36 -8.62 4.67
N ARG A 50 7.59 -8.55 3.57
CA ARG A 50 8.04 -8.98 2.26
C ARG A 50 9.25 -8.19 1.75
N MET A 51 9.31 -6.89 2.00
CA MET A 51 10.50 -6.09 1.69
C MET A 51 11.74 -6.55 2.49
N SER A 52 11.57 -6.89 3.76
CA SER A 52 12.62 -7.45 4.61
C SER A 52 13.14 -8.78 4.06
N ASP A 53 12.23 -9.63 3.60
CA ASP A 53 12.54 -10.96 3.05
C ASP A 53 12.98 -10.91 1.58
N ARG A 54 13.09 -9.73 1.02
CA ARG A 54 13.42 -9.48 -0.40
C ARG A 54 12.44 -10.12 -1.38
N GLU A 55 11.18 -10.14 -1.00
CA GLU A 55 10.09 -10.63 -1.83
C GLU A 55 9.40 -9.50 -2.58
N LYS A 56 8.84 -9.86 -3.73
CA LYS A 56 7.98 -8.97 -4.50
C LYS A 56 6.66 -8.74 -3.76
N ILE A 57 6.22 -7.49 -3.72
CA ILE A 57 4.88 -7.16 -3.23
C ILE A 57 3.87 -7.42 -4.35
N PRO A 58 2.86 -8.28 -4.11
CA PRO A 58 1.81 -8.57 -5.10
C PRO A 58 1.00 -7.32 -5.43
N GLU A 59 0.72 -7.14 -6.71
CA GLU A 59 -0.23 -6.13 -7.16
C GLU A 59 -1.67 -6.58 -6.88
N PRO A 60 -2.57 -5.65 -6.53
CA PRO A 60 -3.96 -5.99 -6.30
C PRO A 60 -4.65 -6.42 -7.61
N LYS A 61 -5.12 -7.66 -7.65
CA LYS A 61 -5.83 -8.26 -8.79
C LYS A 61 -7.19 -8.82 -8.40
N ALA A 62 -7.33 -9.22 -7.14
CA ALA A 62 -8.57 -9.79 -6.65
C ALA A 62 -9.71 -8.77 -6.68
N SER A 63 -10.92 -9.27 -6.91
CA SER A 63 -12.15 -8.52 -6.75
C SER A 63 -12.90 -8.98 -5.51
N GLY A 64 -13.72 -8.10 -4.94
CA GLY A 64 -14.49 -8.41 -3.75
C GLY A 64 -15.57 -7.38 -3.46
N ARG A 65 -16.35 -7.64 -2.42
CA ARG A 65 -17.39 -6.72 -1.94
C ARG A 65 -16.81 -5.51 -1.22
N TYR A 66 -15.72 -5.71 -0.50
CA TYR A 66 -15.06 -4.69 0.31
C TYR A 66 -13.66 -4.43 -0.20
N TYR A 67 -13.24 -3.19 -0.08
CA TYR A 67 -11.90 -2.75 -0.47
C TYR A 67 -11.33 -1.80 0.57
N VAL A 68 -10.02 -1.81 0.69
CA VAL A 68 -9.27 -0.76 1.37
C VAL A 68 -8.38 -0.05 0.37
N GLU A 69 -8.26 1.24 0.51
CA GLU A 69 -7.41 2.08 -0.33
C GLU A 69 -6.23 2.57 0.48
N LEU A 70 -5.04 2.28 -0.03
CA LEU A 70 -3.80 2.74 0.56
C LEU A 70 -3.46 4.14 0.04
N ARG A 71 -2.69 4.88 0.82
CA ARG A 71 -2.21 6.21 0.42
C ARG A 71 -1.47 6.14 -0.91
N PRO A 72 -1.57 7.17 -1.78
CA PRO A 72 -0.87 7.20 -3.08
C PRO A 72 0.64 6.98 -2.97
N ALA A 73 1.27 7.50 -1.91
CA ALA A 73 2.70 7.31 -1.66
C ALA A 73 3.09 5.83 -1.48
N VAL A 74 2.21 5.00 -0.90
CA VAL A 74 2.45 3.55 -0.75
C VAL A 74 2.56 2.90 -2.13
N ALA A 75 1.70 3.25 -3.07
CA ALA A 75 1.76 2.73 -4.43
C ALA A 75 3.10 3.05 -5.12
N ALA A 76 3.59 4.28 -4.97
CA ALA A 76 4.88 4.70 -5.51
C ALA A 76 6.05 3.92 -4.86
N LYS A 77 6.01 3.70 -3.55
CA LYS A 77 7.03 2.94 -2.81
C LYS A 77 7.03 1.45 -3.19
N VAL A 78 5.86 0.85 -3.37
CA VAL A 78 5.73 -0.53 -3.85
C VAL A 78 6.29 -0.66 -5.27
N ALA A 79 5.98 0.27 -6.16
CA ALA A 79 6.53 0.29 -7.52
C ALA A 79 8.06 0.42 -7.50
N LEU A 80 8.59 1.31 -6.68
CA LEU A 80 10.04 1.48 -6.50
C LEU A 80 10.69 0.18 -6.02
N TRP A 81 10.15 -0.45 -4.97
CA TRP A 81 10.66 -1.70 -4.43
C TRP A 81 10.65 -2.84 -5.46
N ASN A 82 9.50 -3.05 -6.10
CA ASN A 82 9.37 -4.12 -7.09
C ASN A 82 10.30 -3.93 -8.29
N THR A 83 10.51 -2.68 -8.72
CA THR A 83 11.46 -2.36 -9.79
C THR A 83 12.90 -2.60 -9.35
N MET A 84 13.26 -2.21 -8.13
CA MET A 84 14.59 -2.48 -7.58
C MET A 84 14.88 -3.99 -7.55
N LEU A 85 13.93 -4.80 -7.10
CA LEU A 85 14.06 -6.26 -7.12
C LEU A 85 14.26 -6.80 -8.53
N GLN A 86 13.45 -6.35 -9.48
CA GLN A 86 13.53 -6.77 -10.88
C GLN A 86 14.88 -6.44 -11.52
N GLN A 87 15.45 -5.30 -11.15
CA GLN A 87 16.75 -4.83 -11.66
C GLN A 87 17.95 -5.34 -10.86
N GLY A 88 17.74 -6.07 -9.76
CA GLY A 88 18.81 -6.44 -8.85
C GLY A 88 19.47 -5.23 -8.16
N LEU A 89 18.76 -4.11 -8.05
CA LEU A 89 19.25 -2.87 -7.47
C LEU A 89 19.10 -2.90 -5.95
N GLY A 90 20.22 -2.91 -5.23
CA GLY A 90 20.23 -2.83 -3.77
C GLY A 90 20.12 -1.38 -3.25
N LYS A 91 19.80 -1.25 -1.95
CA LYS A 91 19.66 0.06 -1.27
C LYS A 91 20.92 0.94 -1.40
N ALA A 92 22.12 0.35 -1.27
CA ALA A 92 23.39 1.08 -1.40
C ALA A 92 23.58 1.65 -2.82
N ALA A 93 23.20 0.90 -3.85
CA ALA A 93 23.25 1.35 -5.22
C ALA A 93 22.24 2.46 -5.50
N LEU A 94 21.03 2.37 -4.94
CA LEU A 94 20.03 3.42 -5.02
C LEU A 94 20.52 4.71 -4.34
N ALA A 95 21.12 4.60 -3.14
CA ALA A 95 21.73 5.70 -2.43
C ALA A 95 22.78 6.44 -3.27
N ARG A 96 23.70 5.69 -3.91
CA ARG A 96 24.73 6.27 -4.79
C ARG A 96 24.13 6.98 -6.00
N LYS A 97 23.13 6.38 -6.66
CA LYS A 97 22.47 6.98 -7.83
C LYS A 97 21.77 8.29 -7.51
N LEU A 98 21.23 8.41 -6.30
CA LEU A 98 20.48 9.59 -5.84
C LEU A 98 21.35 10.59 -5.06
N ASN A 99 22.59 10.24 -4.76
CA ASN A 99 23.44 10.98 -3.82
C ASN A 99 22.73 11.17 -2.45
N TRP A 100 22.09 10.11 -1.99
CA TRP A 100 21.37 10.07 -0.72
C TRP A 100 22.15 9.32 0.35
N HIS A 101 21.88 9.64 1.60
CA HIS A 101 22.31 8.84 2.74
C HIS A 101 21.34 7.66 2.96
N MET A 102 21.84 6.57 3.57
CA MET A 102 21.02 5.36 3.79
C MET A 102 19.70 5.62 4.50
N PRO A 103 19.60 6.48 5.55
CA PRO A 103 18.31 6.78 6.17
C PRO A 103 17.28 7.40 5.21
N GLN A 104 17.71 8.10 4.17
CA GLN A 104 16.80 8.65 3.15
C GLN A 104 16.24 7.53 2.27
N VAL A 105 17.08 6.56 1.92
CA VAL A 105 16.65 5.36 1.16
C VAL A 105 15.69 4.53 2.00
N ASP A 106 15.99 4.29 3.27
CA ASP A 106 15.13 3.52 4.17
C ASP A 106 13.76 4.17 4.31
N ARG A 107 13.69 5.49 4.47
CA ARG A 107 12.42 6.23 4.51
C ARG A 107 11.65 6.18 3.19
N ALA A 108 12.34 6.23 2.05
CA ALA A 108 11.70 6.13 0.75
C ALA A 108 11.08 4.75 0.49
N LEU A 109 11.60 3.71 1.14
CA LEU A 109 11.10 2.34 1.04
C LEU A 109 10.13 1.95 2.17
N ASP A 110 10.12 2.68 3.27
CA ASP A 110 9.18 2.42 4.37
C ASP A 110 7.78 2.91 4.00
N VAL A 111 6.84 1.98 3.75
CA VAL A 111 5.47 2.30 3.33
C VAL A 111 4.68 3.06 4.40
N ARG A 112 5.09 3.01 5.66
CA ARG A 112 4.48 3.72 6.79
C ARG A 112 5.00 5.14 6.93
N HIS A 113 6.21 5.42 6.45
CA HIS A 113 6.83 6.74 6.55
C HIS A 113 6.24 7.70 5.51
N GLU A 114 5.96 8.91 5.94
CA GLU A 114 5.58 9.99 5.03
C GLU A 114 6.81 10.46 4.23
N SER A 115 6.71 10.40 2.91
CA SER A 115 7.75 10.86 1.99
C SER A 115 7.19 11.97 1.12
N THR A 116 8.04 12.94 0.79
CA THR A 116 7.65 14.00 -0.14
C THR A 116 7.46 13.43 -1.55
N LEU A 117 6.55 14.01 -2.30
CA LEU A 117 6.33 13.63 -3.68
C LEU A 117 7.61 13.75 -4.51
N SER A 118 8.38 14.83 -4.30
CA SER A 118 9.65 15.06 -4.99
C SER A 118 10.63 13.92 -4.77
N SER A 119 10.83 13.46 -3.52
CA SER A 119 11.74 12.35 -3.23
C SER A 119 11.31 11.03 -3.89
N LEU A 120 10.01 10.78 -4.00
CA LEU A 120 9.50 9.58 -4.69
C LEU A 120 9.66 9.68 -6.20
N VAL A 121 9.47 10.86 -6.78
CA VAL A 121 9.73 11.11 -8.21
C VAL A 121 11.20 10.88 -8.53
N ASP A 122 12.11 11.44 -7.73
CA ASP A 122 13.56 11.27 -7.93
C ASP A 122 13.97 9.79 -7.82
N ALA A 123 13.46 9.08 -6.81
CA ALA A 123 13.78 7.67 -6.61
C ALA A 123 13.26 6.78 -7.75
N LEU A 124 12.05 7.05 -8.26
CA LEU A 124 11.50 6.32 -9.39
C LEU A 124 12.27 6.63 -10.68
N ALA A 125 12.64 7.89 -10.91
CA ALA A 125 13.35 8.31 -12.12
C ALA A 125 14.68 7.56 -12.33
N VAL A 126 15.48 7.36 -11.27
CA VAL A 126 16.76 6.64 -11.36
C VAL A 126 16.60 5.14 -11.60
N THR A 127 15.39 4.60 -11.44
CA THR A 127 15.03 3.21 -11.79
C THR A 127 14.38 3.10 -13.19
N GLY A 128 14.28 4.22 -13.91
CA GLY A 128 13.68 4.26 -15.23
C GLY A 128 12.16 4.38 -15.25
N ASN A 129 11.55 4.71 -14.11
CA ASN A 129 10.11 4.90 -13.97
C ASN A 129 9.76 6.39 -13.83
N SER A 130 8.54 6.72 -14.22
CA SER A 130 7.95 8.04 -13.98
C SER A 130 6.70 7.92 -13.13
N LEU A 131 6.45 8.92 -12.29
CA LEU A 131 5.24 9.01 -11.49
C LEU A 131 4.25 9.95 -12.18
N SER A 132 3.06 9.45 -12.46
CA SER A 132 1.94 10.24 -12.95
C SER A 132 0.85 10.33 -11.89
N ILE A 133 0.30 11.51 -11.68
CA ILE A 133 -0.77 11.75 -10.71
C ILE A 133 -1.97 12.31 -11.43
N SER A 134 -3.12 11.72 -11.18
CA SER A 134 -4.41 12.25 -11.64
C SER A 134 -5.31 12.58 -10.44
N VAL A 135 -6.01 13.70 -10.54
CA VAL A 135 -7.00 14.10 -9.53
C VAL A 135 -8.37 13.68 -10.03
N LEU A 136 -9.03 12.84 -9.25
CA LEU A 136 -10.39 12.39 -9.55
C LEU A 136 -11.38 13.15 -8.66
N ALA A 137 -12.44 13.69 -9.27
CA ALA A 137 -13.54 14.28 -8.50
C ALA A 137 -14.23 13.18 -7.69
N ASN A 138 -14.36 13.40 -6.38
CA ASN A 138 -15.21 12.56 -5.55
C ASN A 138 -16.65 12.72 -6.03
N LYS A 139 -17.21 11.69 -6.63
CA LYS A 139 -18.67 11.62 -6.82
C LYS A 139 -19.28 11.58 -5.42
N LYS A 140 -19.72 12.73 -4.90
CA LYS A 140 -20.59 12.75 -3.72
C LYS A 140 -21.72 11.76 -4.01
N ARG A 141 -21.86 10.71 -3.17
CA ARG A 141 -23.08 9.94 -3.13
C ARG A 141 -24.19 10.99 -2.99
N ARG A 142 -25.00 11.16 -4.02
CA ARG A 142 -26.30 11.81 -3.87
C ARG A 142 -27.03 10.95 -2.86
N ILE A 143 -27.05 11.39 -1.61
CA ILE A 143 -28.06 10.95 -0.65
C ILE A 143 -29.35 11.49 -1.25
N ASN A 144 -30.08 10.62 -1.92
CA ASN A 144 -31.47 10.91 -2.24
C ASN A 144 -32.22 11.02 -0.89
N ALA A 145 -32.22 12.21 -0.32
CA ALA A 145 -33.22 12.61 0.62
C ALA A 145 -34.52 12.76 -0.18
N LYS A 146 -35.20 11.67 -0.48
CA LYS A 146 -36.64 11.69 -0.62
C LYS A 146 -37.18 11.77 0.81
N ALA A 147 -37.22 12.99 1.33
CA ALA A 147 -38.15 13.33 2.36
C ALA A 147 -39.52 13.21 1.74
N ALA A 148 -40.37 12.44 2.40
CA ALA A 148 -41.80 12.38 2.15
C ALA A 148 -42.45 13.74 2.38
#